data_b3602e197af9c280311987e5538e318b
#
_entry.id   b3602e197af9c280311987e5538e318b
#
_cell.length_a   1.000
_cell.length_b   1.000
_cell.length_c   1.000
_cell.angle_alpha   90.00
_cell.angle_beta   90.00
_cell.angle_gamma   90.00
#
_symmetry.space_group_name_H-M   'P 1'
#
loop_
_entity.id
_entity.type
_entity.pdbx_description
1 polymer ?
#
loop_
_entity_poly.entity_id
_entity_poly.type
_entity_poly.pdbx_seq_one_letter_code
_entity_poly.pdbx_strand_id
1 'polypeptide(L)'
;MKAIEIRNKYLEFFKRHGHAVIPSAPLIPENDPSVLFTTAGMQPLVPYLLGEKHPSGTRLTDYQKCVRTNDIDEVGDNRHLTYFEMLGNWSLGDYFKEEAIAMSYEFLTKELGINPEKLSVTCFAGDEDAPRDMEAFNAWKKAGIPEERIYFYGKKENWWIAGEEGPCGPDTEMFLDTGKPACSDNCQPSCDCGKYLSLIHI
;
A
#
# COMPACT_ATOMS: atom_id res chain seq x y z
N MET A 1 -0.01 -11.82 16.42
CA MET A 1 1.04 -10.77 16.41
C MET A 1 0.39 -9.47 16.82
N LYS A 2 1.05 -8.64 17.65
CA LYS A 2 0.54 -7.31 18.04
C LYS A 2 0.93 -6.28 16.97
N ALA A 3 0.16 -5.18 16.83
CA ALA A 3 0.45 -4.11 15.86
C ALA A 3 1.88 -3.54 16.01
N ILE A 4 2.34 -3.31 17.24
CA ILE A 4 3.71 -2.85 17.53
C ILE A 4 4.79 -3.82 17.01
N GLU A 5 4.52 -5.13 17.03
CA GLU A 5 5.46 -6.14 16.53
C GLU A 5 5.53 -6.12 15.00
N ILE A 6 4.38 -5.91 14.32
CA ILE A 6 4.33 -5.75 12.86
C ILE A 6 5.12 -4.51 12.45
N ARG A 7 4.85 -3.36 13.10
CA ARG A 7 5.56 -2.11 12.85
C ARG A 7 7.08 -2.27 12.99
N ASN A 8 7.53 -2.85 14.10
CA ASN A 8 8.96 -3.02 14.35
C ASN A 8 9.60 -3.96 13.32
N LYS A 9 8.95 -5.06 12.95
CA LYS A 9 9.42 -5.97 11.90
C LYS A 9 9.51 -5.25 10.55
N TYR A 10 8.52 -4.42 10.21
CA TYR A 10 8.51 -3.65 8.96
C TYR A 10 9.71 -2.70 8.88
N LEU A 11 9.90 -1.85 9.88
CA LEU A 11 10.99 -0.89 9.91
C LEU A 11 12.37 -1.57 9.86
N GLU A 12 12.55 -2.67 10.62
CA GLU A 12 13.81 -3.42 10.61
C GLU A 12 14.03 -4.14 9.28
N PHE A 13 12.98 -4.66 8.64
CA PHE A 13 13.09 -5.28 7.33
C PHE A 13 13.56 -4.27 6.29
N PHE A 14 12.90 -3.13 6.14
CA PHE A 14 13.28 -2.12 5.17
C PHE A 14 14.62 -1.45 5.49
N LYS A 15 14.96 -1.29 6.77
CA LYS A 15 16.31 -0.86 7.17
C LYS A 15 17.40 -1.82 6.69
N ARG A 16 17.19 -3.13 6.78
CA ARG A 16 18.12 -4.14 6.22
C ARG A 16 18.22 -4.06 4.69
N HIS A 17 17.18 -3.54 4.01
CA HIS A 17 17.15 -3.29 2.58
C HIS A 17 17.62 -1.87 2.19
N GLY A 18 18.36 -1.20 3.08
CA GLY A 18 19.01 0.08 2.80
C GLY A 18 18.13 1.32 2.94
N HIS A 19 16.94 1.20 3.52
CA HIS A 19 16.08 2.35 3.76
C HIS A 19 16.46 3.08 5.05
N ALA A 20 16.47 4.41 5.00
CA ALA A 20 16.57 5.23 6.19
C ALA A 20 15.23 5.28 6.92
N VAL A 21 15.25 4.98 8.22
CA VAL A 21 14.06 5.10 9.06
C VAL A 21 13.85 6.57 9.39
N ILE A 22 12.71 7.12 8.98
CA ILE A 22 12.34 8.51 9.25
C ILE A 22 11.23 8.59 10.31
N PRO A 23 11.12 9.69 11.06
CA PRO A 23 10.06 9.85 12.05
C PRO A 23 8.70 10.07 11.40
N SER A 24 7.63 9.65 12.08
CA SER A 24 6.25 10.01 11.73
C SER A 24 6.06 11.53 11.79
N ALA A 25 5.52 12.12 10.74
CA ALA A 25 5.15 13.53 10.76
C ALA A 25 3.98 13.81 11.75
N PRO A 26 3.77 15.07 12.15
CA PRO A 26 2.64 15.46 12.98
C PRO A 26 1.30 15.07 12.33
N LEU A 27 0.29 14.78 13.16
CA LEU A 27 -1.08 14.55 12.69
C LEU A 27 -1.74 15.80 12.11
N ILE A 28 -1.33 16.97 12.57
CA ILE A 28 -1.75 18.24 11.99
C ILE A 28 -0.67 18.63 10.98
N PRO A 29 -0.99 18.64 9.67
CA PRO A 29 0.00 18.94 8.64
C PRO A 29 0.48 20.39 8.76
N GLU A 30 1.80 20.59 8.67
CA GLU A 30 2.39 21.93 8.84
C GLU A 30 2.25 22.79 7.58
N ASN A 31 2.21 22.19 6.40
CA ASN A 31 2.27 22.91 5.11
C ASN A 31 1.20 22.44 4.10
N ASP A 32 0.13 21.83 4.57
CA ASP A 32 -0.97 21.38 3.71
C ASP A 32 -2.32 21.88 4.25
N PRO A 33 -2.81 23.04 3.76
CA PRO A 33 -4.07 23.59 4.19
C PRO A 33 -5.30 22.86 3.59
N SER A 34 -5.11 21.92 2.69
CA SER A 34 -6.20 21.19 2.03
C SER A 34 -6.87 20.17 2.95
N VAL A 35 -6.20 19.76 4.02
CA VAL A 35 -6.66 18.74 4.96
C VAL A 35 -6.46 19.17 6.42
N LEU A 36 -7.34 18.73 7.31
CA LEU A 36 -7.23 18.99 8.74
C LEU A 36 -6.22 18.07 9.44
N PHE A 37 -6.08 16.85 8.94
CA PHE A 37 -5.20 15.82 9.49
C PHE A 37 -4.39 15.13 8.39
N THR A 38 -3.25 14.58 8.78
CA THR A 38 -2.48 13.67 7.92
C THR A 38 -3.28 12.39 7.72
N THR A 39 -3.66 12.09 6.49
CA THR A 39 -4.56 10.99 6.11
C THR A 39 -3.84 9.82 5.46
N ALA A 40 -2.59 10.01 5.02
CA ALA A 40 -1.80 9.01 4.33
C ALA A 40 -0.29 9.16 4.59
N GLY A 41 0.44 8.07 4.49
CA GLY A 41 1.88 8.04 4.72
C GLY A 41 2.68 8.85 3.71
N MET A 42 2.20 8.95 2.47
CA MET A 42 2.87 9.74 1.44
C MET A 42 2.67 11.25 1.58
N GLN A 43 1.64 11.72 2.27
CA GLN A 43 1.27 13.13 2.32
C GLN A 43 2.42 14.03 2.80
N PRO A 44 3.16 13.72 3.88
CA PRO A 44 4.32 14.52 4.28
C PRO A 44 5.49 14.47 3.30
N LEU A 45 5.48 13.52 2.38
CA LEU A 45 6.56 13.29 1.42
C LEU A 45 6.28 13.85 0.02
N VAL A 46 5.12 14.49 -0.20
CA VAL A 46 4.73 15.07 -1.50
C VAL A 46 5.82 15.98 -2.10
N PRO A 47 6.48 16.91 -1.37
CA PRO A 47 7.55 17.74 -1.95
C PRO A 47 8.70 16.89 -2.53
N TYR A 48 9.05 15.80 -1.86
CA TYR A 48 10.14 14.91 -2.28
C TYR A 48 9.72 14.01 -3.46
N LEU A 49 8.46 13.62 -3.53
CA LEU A 49 7.89 12.93 -4.68
C LEU A 49 7.83 13.84 -5.92
N LEU A 50 7.72 15.14 -5.71
CA LEU A 50 7.77 16.17 -6.77
C LEU A 50 9.20 16.60 -7.14
N GLY A 51 10.23 16.00 -6.55
CA GLY A 51 11.63 16.15 -6.96
C GLY A 51 12.52 16.90 -6.00
N GLU A 52 12.06 17.35 -4.84
CA GLU A 52 12.94 17.86 -3.80
C GLU A 52 13.81 16.73 -3.24
N LYS A 53 15.01 17.10 -2.78
CA LYS A 53 15.93 16.14 -2.18
C LYS A 53 15.60 15.92 -0.70
N HIS A 54 15.29 14.69 -0.32
CA HIS A 54 15.11 14.35 1.08
C HIS A 54 16.48 14.25 1.80
N PRO A 55 16.65 14.83 3.01
CA PRO A 55 17.95 14.85 3.70
C PRO A 55 18.45 13.46 4.11
N SER A 56 17.56 12.48 4.27
CA SER A 56 17.91 11.10 4.64
C SER A 56 18.17 10.17 3.44
N GLY A 57 18.13 10.68 2.20
CA GLY A 57 18.43 9.91 1.00
C GLY A 57 17.20 9.55 0.17
N THR A 58 17.36 8.54 -0.70
CA THR A 58 16.37 8.15 -1.72
C THR A 58 15.52 6.94 -1.33
N ARG A 59 15.96 6.14 -0.35
CA ARG A 59 15.23 4.99 0.21
C ARG A 59 14.80 5.32 1.63
N LEU A 60 13.50 5.44 1.87
CA LEU A 60 12.97 5.81 3.19
C LEU A 60 11.97 4.77 3.66
N THR A 61 11.85 4.63 4.97
CA THR A 61 10.78 3.83 5.59
C THR A 61 10.30 4.49 6.87
N ASP A 62 9.00 4.38 7.13
CA ASP A 62 8.39 4.93 8.33
C ASP A 62 7.14 4.16 8.77
N TYR A 63 6.57 4.63 9.84
CA TYR A 63 5.17 4.42 10.19
C TYR A 63 4.52 5.81 10.35
N GLN A 64 3.58 6.14 9.52
CA GLN A 64 2.88 7.41 9.60
C GLN A 64 1.58 7.25 10.38
N LYS A 65 1.41 8.07 11.43
CA LYS A 65 0.14 8.20 12.12
C LYS A 65 -0.84 8.94 11.25
N CYS A 66 -2.03 8.36 11.04
CA CYS A 66 -3.06 8.90 10.16
C CYS A 66 -4.40 8.99 10.88
N VAL A 67 -5.19 10.00 10.49
CA VAL A 67 -6.59 10.17 10.91
C VAL A 67 -7.46 10.35 9.66
N ARG A 68 -8.47 9.48 9.52
CA ARG A 68 -9.52 9.61 8.50
C ARG A 68 -10.86 9.71 9.19
N THR A 69 -11.63 10.76 8.87
CA THR A 69 -12.95 11.03 9.45
C THR A 69 -14.09 10.79 8.46
N ASN A 70 -13.78 10.60 7.19
CA ASN A 70 -14.77 10.37 6.13
C ASN A 70 -15.60 9.11 6.38
N ASP A 71 -14.95 8.08 6.94
CA ASP A 71 -15.52 6.76 7.14
C ASP A 71 -15.96 6.54 8.61
N ILE A 72 -16.17 7.63 9.37
CA ILE A 72 -16.47 7.54 10.81
C ILE A 72 -17.76 6.76 11.09
N ASP A 73 -18.74 6.85 10.20
CA ASP A 73 -20.02 6.15 10.33
C ASP A 73 -19.89 4.63 10.07
N GLU A 74 -18.79 4.19 9.47
CA GLU A 74 -18.48 2.80 9.20
C GLU A 74 -17.59 2.16 10.28
N VAL A 75 -17.08 2.97 11.21
CA VAL A 75 -16.26 2.48 12.33
C VAL A 75 -17.09 1.58 13.25
N GLY A 76 -16.61 0.37 13.44
CA GLY A 76 -17.32 -0.69 14.18
C GLY A 76 -17.37 -2.00 13.39
N ASP A 77 -17.07 -1.93 12.10
CA ASP A 77 -16.77 -3.10 11.30
C ASP A 77 -15.34 -3.62 11.60
N ASN A 78 -14.84 -4.55 10.78
CA ASN A 78 -13.50 -5.12 10.96
C ASN A 78 -12.43 -4.48 10.06
N ARG A 79 -12.70 -3.32 9.43
CA ARG A 79 -11.83 -2.65 8.48
C ARG A 79 -11.61 -1.17 8.78
N HIS A 80 -12.66 -0.43 9.17
CA HIS A 80 -12.60 1.02 9.28
C HIS A 80 -12.14 1.45 10.66
N LEU A 81 -11.12 2.29 10.69
CA LEU A 81 -10.56 2.91 11.90
C LEU A 81 -10.41 4.41 11.66
N THR A 82 -10.81 5.22 12.63
CA THR A 82 -10.58 6.67 12.58
C THR A 82 -9.10 7.02 12.70
N TYR A 83 -8.37 6.30 13.55
CA TYR A 83 -6.92 6.44 13.74
C TYR A 83 -6.22 5.13 13.40
N PHE A 84 -5.14 5.21 12.65
CA PHE A 84 -4.31 4.06 12.29
C PHE A 84 -2.86 4.46 11.99
N GLU A 85 -1.98 3.49 11.92
CA GLU A 85 -0.60 3.67 11.46
C GLU A 85 -0.47 3.08 10.05
N MET A 86 -0.01 3.90 9.11
CA MET A 86 0.33 3.45 7.77
C MET A 86 1.83 3.17 7.71
N LEU A 87 2.19 1.92 7.46
CA LEU A 87 3.58 1.51 7.27
C LEU A 87 4.00 1.85 5.84
N GLY A 88 5.12 2.54 5.68
CA GLY A 88 5.55 3.05 4.39
C GLY A 88 7.00 2.70 4.04
N ASN A 89 7.22 2.35 2.78
CA ASN A 89 8.54 2.31 2.16
C ASN A 89 8.50 3.17 0.89
N TRP A 90 9.46 4.06 0.76
CA TRP A 90 9.45 5.13 -0.22
C TRP A 90 10.72 5.08 -1.06
N SER A 91 10.55 5.10 -2.38
CA SER A 91 11.64 5.22 -3.34
C SER A 91 11.57 6.57 -4.05
N LEU A 92 12.52 7.42 -3.80
CA LEU A 92 12.63 8.74 -4.43
C LEU A 92 13.55 8.65 -5.66
N GLY A 93 13.10 7.87 -6.66
CA GLY A 93 13.85 7.65 -7.90
C GLY A 93 15.00 6.65 -7.78
N ASP A 94 14.96 5.73 -6.81
CA ASP A 94 16.00 4.71 -6.60
C ASP A 94 15.58 3.35 -7.20
N TYR A 95 14.48 2.77 -6.72
CA TYR A 95 13.90 1.54 -7.26
C TYR A 95 12.46 1.79 -7.72
N PHE A 96 11.89 0.83 -8.45
CA PHE A 96 10.51 0.91 -8.92
C PHE A 96 9.76 -0.40 -8.65
N LYS A 97 8.75 -0.74 -9.45
CA LYS A 97 7.77 -1.80 -9.20
C LYS A 97 8.39 -3.16 -8.89
N GLU A 98 9.34 -3.61 -9.68
CA GLU A 98 9.90 -4.97 -9.55
C GLU A 98 10.53 -5.18 -8.17
N GLU A 99 11.35 -4.24 -7.71
CA GLU A 99 12.01 -4.35 -6.40
C GLU A 99 11.01 -4.12 -5.26
N ALA A 100 10.07 -3.16 -5.39
CA ALA A 100 9.01 -2.91 -4.42
C ALA A 100 8.14 -4.17 -4.20
N ILE A 101 7.71 -4.80 -5.29
CA ILE A 101 6.91 -6.04 -5.26
C ILE A 101 7.69 -7.18 -4.61
N ALA A 102 8.97 -7.34 -4.97
CA ALA A 102 9.81 -8.40 -4.40
C ALA A 102 9.96 -8.23 -2.88
N MET A 103 10.25 -7.02 -2.40
CA MET A 103 10.36 -6.70 -0.97
C MET A 103 9.03 -6.90 -0.24
N SER A 104 7.92 -6.45 -0.81
CA SER A 104 6.59 -6.61 -0.20
C SER A 104 6.19 -8.08 -0.08
N TYR A 105 6.40 -8.87 -1.13
CA TYR A 105 6.15 -10.31 -1.09
C TYR A 105 7.04 -11.01 -0.06
N GLU A 106 8.32 -10.66 -0.01
CA GLU A 106 9.25 -11.22 0.98
C GLU A 106 8.83 -10.86 2.40
N PHE A 107 8.48 -9.61 2.66
CA PHE A 107 7.99 -9.17 3.97
C PHE A 107 6.75 -9.95 4.42
N LEU A 108 5.74 -10.05 3.56
CA LEU A 108 4.51 -10.75 3.90
C LEU A 108 4.74 -12.24 4.15
N THR A 109 5.53 -12.90 3.31
CA THR A 109 5.68 -14.35 3.36
C THR A 109 6.75 -14.83 4.34
N LYS A 110 7.90 -14.14 4.42
CA LYS A 110 9.02 -14.57 5.26
C LYS A 110 9.01 -13.90 6.64
N GLU A 111 8.76 -12.58 6.71
CA GLU A 111 8.80 -11.87 8.00
C GLU A 111 7.51 -12.02 8.80
N LEU A 112 6.36 -11.94 8.13
CA LEU A 112 5.05 -12.12 8.77
C LEU A 112 4.57 -13.58 8.76
N GLY A 113 5.15 -14.43 7.93
CA GLY A 113 4.79 -15.85 7.83
C GLY A 113 3.41 -16.09 7.22
N ILE A 114 2.93 -15.18 6.37
CA ILE A 114 1.66 -15.37 5.66
C ILE A 114 1.85 -16.46 4.61
N ASN A 115 0.94 -17.46 4.61
CA ASN A 115 0.95 -18.49 3.58
C ASN A 115 0.73 -17.84 2.20
N PRO A 116 1.65 -17.99 1.23
CA PRO A 116 1.50 -17.45 -0.12
C PRO A 116 0.20 -17.84 -0.84
N GLU A 117 -0.39 -18.99 -0.49
CA GLU A 117 -1.67 -19.44 -1.05
C GLU A 117 -2.85 -18.54 -0.65
N LYS A 118 -2.71 -17.75 0.41
CA LYS A 118 -3.71 -16.79 0.87
C LYS A 118 -3.55 -15.40 0.27
N LEU A 119 -2.51 -15.17 -0.53
CA LEU A 119 -2.27 -13.88 -1.15
C LEU A 119 -2.89 -13.84 -2.55
N SER A 120 -3.59 -12.77 -2.84
CA SER A 120 -4.02 -12.35 -4.16
C SER A 120 -3.57 -10.93 -4.40
N VAL A 121 -3.40 -10.53 -5.64
CA VAL A 121 -2.94 -9.18 -5.99
C VAL A 121 -3.77 -8.61 -7.13
N THR A 122 -3.77 -7.29 -7.24
CA THR A 122 -4.41 -6.60 -8.35
C THR A 122 -3.41 -5.73 -9.08
N CYS A 123 -3.67 -5.47 -10.35
CA CYS A 123 -2.88 -4.59 -11.21
C CYS A 123 -3.84 -3.70 -12.00
N PHE A 124 -3.38 -2.55 -12.43
CA PHE A 124 -4.18 -1.65 -13.24
C PHE A 124 -4.49 -2.25 -14.62
N ALA A 125 -5.77 -2.22 -14.99
CA ALA A 125 -6.25 -2.81 -16.24
C ALA A 125 -5.88 -2.01 -17.50
N GLY A 126 -5.53 -0.75 -17.33
CA GLY A 126 -5.26 0.20 -18.40
C GLY A 126 -6.50 0.96 -18.86
N ASP A 127 -6.30 2.20 -19.25
CA ASP A 127 -7.27 3.09 -19.89
C ASP A 127 -6.55 4.17 -20.74
N GLU A 128 -7.24 5.31 -21.01
CA GLU A 128 -6.68 6.43 -21.80
C GLU A 128 -5.52 7.16 -21.09
N ASP A 129 -5.45 7.13 -19.76
CA ASP A 129 -4.42 7.84 -18.99
C ASP A 129 -3.17 7.01 -18.77
N ALA A 130 -3.29 5.68 -18.66
CA ALA A 130 -2.16 4.79 -18.48
C ALA A 130 -2.39 3.40 -19.10
N PRO A 131 -1.35 2.75 -19.64
CA PRO A 131 -1.47 1.41 -20.20
C PRO A 131 -1.71 0.36 -19.11
N ARG A 132 -2.22 -0.79 -19.51
CA ARG A 132 -2.33 -1.98 -18.66
C ARG A 132 -0.99 -2.32 -18.04
N ASP A 133 -0.96 -2.51 -16.72
CA ASP A 133 0.26 -2.70 -15.95
C ASP A 133 0.80 -4.15 -16.04
N MET A 134 1.40 -4.44 -17.18
CA MET A 134 2.06 -5.73 -17.41
C MET A 134 3.41 -5.85 -16.68
N GLU A 135 4.00 -4.74 -16.26
CA GLU A 135 5.23 -4.75 -15.47
C GLU A 135 4.96 -5.32 -14.06
N ALA A 136 3.97 -4.76 -13.35
CA ALA A 136 3.55 -5.29 -12.04
C ALA A 136 3.05 -6.74 -12.15
N PHE A 137 2.27 -7.07 -13.17
CA PHE A 137 1.82 -8.45 -13.44
C PHE A 137 2.98 -9.44 -13.53
N ASN A 138 3.99 -9.12 -14.33
CA ASN A 138 5.16 -9.99 -14.50
C ASN A 138 6.02 -10.05 -13.23
N ALA A 139 6.15 -8.94 -12.50
CA ALA A 139 6.86 -8.89 -11.23
C ALA A 139 6.18 -9.78 -10.17
N TRP A 140 4.85 -9.76 -10.05
CA TRP A 140 4.10 -10.64 -9.16
C TRP A 140 4.24 -12.11 -9.52
N LYS A 141 4.18 -12.47 -10.82
CA LYS A 141 4.44 -13.84 -11.28
C LYS A 141 5.85 -14.28 -10.92
N LYS A 142 6.84 -13.42 -11.11
CA LYS A 142 8.25 -13.68 -10.75
C LYS A 142 8.42 -13.85 -9.23
N ALA A 143 7.67 -13.10 -8.42
CA ALA A 143 7.66 -13.23 -6.97
C ALA A 143 7.02 -14.53 -6.48
N GLY A 144 6.16 -15.17 -7.27
CA GLY A 144 5.55 -16.47 -6.98
C GLY A 144 4.03 -16.45 -6.83
N ILE A 145 3.35 -15.35 -7.17
CA ILE A 145 1.89 -15.31 -7.24
C ILE A 145 1.44 -15.96 -8.56
N PRO A 146 0.61 -17.00 -8.55
CA PRO A 146 0.11 -17.64 -9.76
C PRO A 146 -0.89 -16.73 -10.48
N GLU A 147 -0.96 -16.86 -11.80
CA GLU A 147 -1.72 -15.95 -12.67
C GLU A 147 -3.21 -15.85 -12.32
N GLU A 148 -3.83 -16.94 -11.88
CA GLU A 148 -5.23 -16.99 -11.47
C GLU A 148 -5.54 -16.19 -10.19
N ARG A 149 -4.52 -15.70 -9.49
CA ARG A 149 -4.65 -14.83 -8.32
C ARG A 149 -4.13 -13.41 -8.56
N ILE A 150 -3.89 -13.04 -9.82
CA ILE A 150 -3.55 -11.69 -10.27
C ILE A 150 -4.74 -11.13 -11.04
N TYR A 151 -5.41 -10.15 -10.50
CA TYR A 151 -6.60 -9.54 -11.08
C TYR A 151 -6.27 -8.18 -11.69
N PHE A 152 -7.06 -7.77 -12.67
CA PHE A 152 -6.91 -6.46 -13.31
C PHE A 152 -8.15 -5.62 -13.10
N TYR A 153 -7.99 -4.45 -12.48
CA TYR A 153 -9.09 -3.53 -12.23
C TYR A 153 -8.80 -2.13 -12.77
N GLY A 154 -9.85 -1.35 -12.92
CA GLY A 154 -9.78 0.03 -13.37
C GLY A 154 -9.39 1.01 -12.27
N LYS A 155 -9.59 2.30 -12.54
CA LYS A 155 -9.23 3.39 -11.62
C LYS A 155 -9.94 3.35 -10.28
N LYS A 156 -11.09 2.74 -10.19
CA LYS A 156 -11.82 2.66 -8.91
C LYS A 156 -11.03 1.89 -7.86
N GLU A 157 -10.33 0.84 -8.27
CA GLU A 157 -9.59 -0.08 -7.40
C GLU A 157 -8.08 0.08 -7.49
N ASN A 158 -7.53 0.42 -8.66
CA ASN A 158 -6.09 0.44 -8.89
C ASN A 158 -5.58 1.79 -9.41
N TRP A 159 -6.00 2.87 -8.75
CA TRP A 159 -5.50 4.22 -9.01
C TRP A 159 -5.48 5.05 -7.73
N TRP A 160 -4.34 5.58 -7.40
CA TRP A 160 -4.18 6.51 -6.28
C TRP A 160 -4.08 7.96 -6.75
N ILE A 161 -4.49 8.89 -5.91
CA ILE A 161 -4.42 10.32 -6.15
C ILE A 161 -4.19 11.07 -4.84
N ALA A 162 -3.30 12.03 -4.85
CA ALA A 162 -2.98 12.88 -3.71
C ALA A 162 -3.60 14.26 -3.86
N GLY A 163 -4.83 14.43 -3.37
CA GLY A 163 -5.56 15.70 -3.49
C GLY A 163 -6.04 15.99 -4.91
N GLU A 164 -6.48 17.22 -5.15
CA GLU A 164 -7.06 17.62 -6.45
C GLU A 164 -6.00 17.88 -7.52
N GLU A 165 -4.81 18.37 -7.13
CA GLU A 165 -3.71 18.74 -8.03
C GLU A 165 -2.38 18.05 -7.66
N GLY A 166 -2.45 16.94 -6.95
CA GLY A 166 -1.28 16.19 -6.49
C GLY A 166 -0.81 15.10 -7.45
N PRO A 167 0.30 14.43 -7.11
CA PRO A 167 0.72 13.25 -7.85
C PRO A 167 -0.34 12.17 -7.81
N CYS A 168 -0.52 11.45 -8.93
CA CYS A 168 -1.45 10.34 -9.06
C CYS A 168 -0.88 9.29 -10.02
N GLY A 169 -1.45 8.11 -10.02
CA GLY A 169 -1.04 7.06 -10.95
C GLY A 169 -1.67 5.70 -10.67
N PRO A 170 -1.41 4.75 -11.55
CA PRO A 170 -1.81 3.36 -11.32
C PRO A 170 -1.05 2.76 -10.14
N ASP A 171 -1.71 1.85 -9.46
CA ASP A 171 -1.12 1.07 -8.39
C ASP A 171 -1.35 -0.43 -8.56
N THR A 172 -0.74 -1.21 -7.70
CA THR A 172 -0.98 -2.64 -7.53
C THR A 172 -1.21 -2.91 -6.05
N GLU A 173 -2.23 -3.69 -5.72
CA GLU A 173 -2.61 -3.95 -4.34
C GLU A 173 -2.43 -5.42 -3.95
N MET A 174 -2.22 -5.65 -2.66
CA MET A 174 -2.09 -6.97 -2.05
C MET A 174 -3.31 -7.27 -1.19
N PHE A 175 -3.85 -8.48 -1.31
CA PHE A 175 -5.01 -8.93 -0.57
C PHE A 175 -4.73 -10.23 0.18
N LEU A 176 -5.21 -10.28 1.42
CA LEU A 176 -5.18 -11.49 2.25
C LEU A 176 -6.55 -12.17 2.24
N ASP A 177 -6.59 -13.46 1.89
CA ASP A 177 -7.76 -14.31 2.13
C ASP A 177 -7.93 -14.54 3.63
N THR A 178 -9.01 -14.00 4.19
CA THR A 178 -9.35 -14.08 5.63
C THR A 178 -9.85 -15.45 6.04
N GLY A 179 -10.11 -16.34 5.08
CA GLY A 179 -10.72 -17.64 5.31
C GLY A 179 -12.25 -17.62 5.36
N LYS A 180 -12.92 -16.47 5.17
CA LYS A 180 -14.37 -16.41 5.01
C LYS A 180 -14.78 -17.13 3.72
N PRO A 181 -15.98 -17.72 3.66
CA PRO A 181 -16.49 -18.35 2.44
C PRO A 181 -16.64 -17.32 1.31
N ALA A 182 -16.50 -17.78 0.09
CA ALA A 182 -16.79 -16.98 -1.09
C ALA A 182 -18.27 -16.56 -1.13
N CYS A 183 -18.55 -15.34 -1.52
CA CYS A 183 -19.92 -14.81 -1.63
C CYS A 183 -20.64 -15.33 -2.90
N SER A 184 -19.88 -15.75 -3.90
CA SER A 184 -20.37 -16.32 -5.16
C SER A 184 -19.24 -17.08 -5.87
N ASP A 185 -19.56 -17.74 -6.98
CA ASP A 185 -18.56 -18.42 -7.83
C ASP A 185 -17.54 -17.42 -8.43
N ASN A 186 -17.92 -16.16 -8.57
CA ASN A 186 -17.06 -15.07 -9.06
C ASN A 186 -16.50 -14.20 -7.94
N CYS A 187 -16.36 -14.71 -6.73
CA CYS A 187 -15.81 -13.96 -5.60
C CYS A 187 -14.34 -13.62 -5.82
N GLN A 188 -14.02 -12.35 -5.74
CA GLN A 188 -12.68 -11.81 -6.03
C GLN A 188 -12.34 -10.61 -5.13
N PRO A 189 -11.12 -10.08 -5.13
CA PRO A 189 -10.70 -8.99 -4.24
C PRO A 189 -11.57 -7.74 -4.23
N SER A 190 -12.23 -7.40 -5.33
CA SER A 190 -13.17 -6.26 -5.42
C SER A 190 -14.53 -6.50 -4.73
N CYS A 191 -14.78 -7.69 -4.17
CA CYS A 191 -16.03 -7.98 -3.45
C CYS A 191 -15.99 -7.47 -2.01
N ASP A 192 -17.05 -6.77 -1.57
CA ASP A 192 -17.19 -6.28 -0.19
C ASP A 192 -17.62 -7.34 0.84
N CYS A 193 -17.50 -8.63 0.51
CA CYS A 193 -17.93 -9.72 1.38
C CYS A 193 -17.00 -9.98 2.58
N GLY A 194 -15.83 -9.34 2.60
CA GLY A 194 -14.83 -9.49 3.65
C GLY A 194 -14.01 -10.78 3.57
N LYS A 195 -14.10 -11.53 2.46
CA LYS A 195 -13.19 -12.64 2.19
C LYS A 195 -11.77 -12.14 1.94
N TYR A 196 -11.63 -11.08 1.20
CA TYR A 196 -10.34 -10.45 0.90
C TYR A 196 -10.18 -9.17 1.71
N LEU A 197 -9.05 -9.06 2.40
CA LEU A 197 -8.63 -7.87 3.13
C LEU A 197 -7.48 -7.22 2.37
N SER A 198 -7.66 -5.99 1.94
CA SER A 198 -6.57 -5.19 1.34
C SER A 198 -5.48 -4.96 2.39
N LEU A 199 -4.23 -5.22 1.99
CA LEU A 199 -3.03 -4.94 2.77
C LEU A 199 -2.35 -3.65 2.33
N ILE A 200 -3.09 -2.87 1.56
CA ILE A 200 -2.67 -1.63 0.93
C ILE A 200 -1.89 -1.80 -0.39
N HIS A 201 -1.69 -0.69 -1.10
CA HIS A 201 -1.10 -0.65 -2.44
C HIS A 201 0.40 -0.36 -2.43
N ILE A 202 1.01 -0.63 -3.56
CA ILE A 202 2.39 -0.33 -3.92
C ILE A 202 2.42 0.70 -5.05
#